data_f1889a39dd91447795eefebdc38ee444
#
_entry.id   f1889a39dd91447795eefebdc38ee444
#
_cell.length_a   1.000
_cell.length_b   1.000
_cell.length_c   1.000
_cell.angle_alpha   90.00
_cell.angle_beta   90.00
_cell.angle_gamma   90.00
#
_symmetry.space_group_name_H-M   'P 1'
#
loop_
_entity.id
_entity.type
_entity.pdbx_description
1 polymer ?
#
loop_
_entity_poly.entity_id
_entity_poly.type
_entity_poly.pdbx_seq_one_letter_code
_entity_poly.pdbx_strand_id
1 'polypeptide(L)'
;LLDLMVEAGFYMVFLGLETPLAHSLEEAGKVQNLKTNVVESVRKIQSRGIEVTGGFIIGFDSDPLDIADHQIRFIQELAVPTAMVGLLTALPGTRLYDRLVREGRLLNTPSGNNTHDLDMNFIPRQPMERLIQSYRKLLEQIYKPKAYFRRCLEFLNRLPEKVRHSDTFRSGTFSLRNVAILLRSFFKQTFSWYGFSYLSYILRAFIRHPDKIEQIVSFAVQGHHLLKLTRKILYTDSSPLFQTVPHVQGRIKYDTV
;
A
#
# COMPACT_ATOMS: atom_id res chain seq x y z
N LEU A 1 -2.05 -21.91 -13.51
CA LEU A 1 -2.26 -20.47 -13.77
C LEU A 1 -1.02 -19.67 -13.45
N LEU A 2 -0.48 -19.70 -12.20
CA LEU A 2 0.70 -18.88 -11.82
C LEU A 2 1.93 -19.18 -12.68
N ASP A 3 2.17 -20.45 -13.01
CA ASP A 3 3.29 -20.83 -13.88
C ASP A 3 3.14 -20.24 -15.29
N LEU A 4 1.93 -20.28 -15.85
CA LEU A 4 1.61 -19.65 -17.15
C LEU A 4 1.78 -18.13 -17.11
N MET A 5 1.43 -17.48 -15.99
CA MET A 5 1.66 -16.05 -15.82
C MET A 5 3.18 -15.72 -15.84
N VAL A 6 3.99 -16.51 -15.12
CA VAL A 6 5.45 -16.34 -15.13
C VAL A 6 6.02 -16.61 -16.54
N GLU A 7 5.55 -17.61 -17.24
CA GLU A 7 5.94 -17.90 -18.64
C GLU A 7 5.57 -16.77 -19.59
N ALA A 8 4.41 -16.14 -19.37
CA ALA A 8 3.95 -14.97 -20.13
C ALA A 8 4.67 -13.65 -19.74
N GLY A 9 5.58 -13.69 -18.78
CA GLY A 9 6.39 -12.54 -18.38
C GLY A 9 5.77 -11.64 -17.29
N PHE A 10 4.72 -12.11 -16.59
CA PHE A 10 4.20 -11.38 -15.44
C PHE A 10 5.23 -11.40 -14.29
N TYR A 11 5.63 -10.22 -13.84
CA TYR A 11 6.57 -10.05 -12.72
C TYR A 11 5.93 -9.38 -11.51
N MET A 12 4.76 -8.75 -11.68
CA MET A 12 4.02 -8.06 -10.62
C MET A 12 2.52 -8.19 -10.82
N VAL A 13 1.79 -8.25 -9.71
CA VAL A 13 0.31 -8.18 -9.68
C VAL A 13 -0.14 -7.22 -8.60
N PHE A 14 -1.24 -6.49 -8.87
CA PHE A 14 -1.95 -5.70 -7.88
C PHE A 14 -3.14 -6.49 -7.34
N LEU A 15 -3.26 -6.60 -6.02
CA LEU A 15 -4.36 -7.31 -5.35
C LEU A 15 -5.12 -6.35 -4.44
N GLY A 16 -6.45 -6.33 -4.56
CA GLY A 16 -7.34 -5.70 -3.59
C GLY A 16 -7.46 -6.60 -2.35
N LEU A 17 -6.58 -6.38 -1.37
CA LEU A 17 -6.52 -7.14 -0.12
C LEU A 17 -7.45 -6.56 0.94
N GLU A 18 -7.76 -5.30 0.82
CA GLU A 18 -8.72 -4.49 1.56
C GLU A 18 -8.41 -4.46 3.07
N THR A 19 -8.77 -5.50 3.80
CA THR A 19 -8.67 -5.58 5.26
C THR A 19 -8.50 -7.03 5.72
N PRO A 20 -7.84 -7.29 6.88
CA PRO A 20 -7.77 -8.63 7.46
C PRO A 20 -9.05 -9.06 8.18
N LEU A 21 -10.01 -8.14 8.36
CA LEU A 21 -11.19 -8.38 9.21
C LEU A 21 -12.36 -8.92 8.40
N ALA A 22 -12.91 -10.05 8.84
CA ALA A 22 -14.01 -10.74 8.17
C ALA A 22 -15.24 -9.83 8.00
N HIS A 23 -15.65 -9.13 9.05
CA HIS A 23 -16.81 -8.24 9.00
C HIS A 23 -16.65 -7.10 7.96
N SER A 24 -15.45 -6.51 7.90
CA SER A 24 -15.18 -5.43 6.93
C SER A 24 -15.06 -5.97 5.50
N LEU A 25 -14.60 -7.23 5.31
CA LEU A 25 -14.63 -7.90 4.01
C LEU A 25 -16.06 -8.22 3.54
N GLU A 26 -16.94 -8.62 4.45
CA GLU A 26 -18.37 -8.81 4.17
C GLU A 26 -19.04 -7.51 3.74
N GLU A 27 -18.76 -6.43 4.48
CA GLU A 27 -19.25 -5.08 4.15
C GLU A 27 -18.73 -4.60 2.79
N ALA A 28 -17.46 -4.90 2.45
CA ALA A 28 -16.86 -4.63 1.15
C ALA A 28 -17.42 -5.51 0.01
N GLY A 29 -18.18 -6.55 0.32
CA GLY A 29 -18.63 -7.56 -0.65
C GLY A 29 -17.51 -8.46 -1.17
N LYS A 30 -16.37 -8.54 -0.47
CA LYS A 30 -15.18 -9.35 -0.83
C LYS A 30 -15.25 -10.76 -0.22
N VAL A 31 -16.38 -11.44 -0.42
CA VAL A 31 -16.64 -12.78 0.15
C VAL A 31 -15.60 -13.83 -0.30
N GLN A 32 -14.99 -13.64 -1.48
CA GLN A 32 -13.92 -14.52 -1.96
C GLN A 32 -12.69 -14.50 -1.04
N ASN A 33 -12.37 -13.36 -0.42
CA ASN A 33 -11.23 -13.24 0.50
C ASN A 33 -11.49 -13.95 1.85
N LEU A 34 -12.76 -14.19 2.20
CA LEU A 34 -13.15 -14.94 3.40
C LEU A 34 -12.97 -16.45 3.23
N LYS A 35 -13.08 -16.95 2.01
CA LYS A 35 -13.03 -18.39 1.69
C LYS A 35 -11.60 -18.91 1.53
N THR A 36 -10.62 -18.02 1.48
CA THR A 36 -9.22 -18.37 1.21
C THR A 36 -8.30 -17.81 2.27
N ASN A 37 -7.24 -18.54 2.58
CA ASN A 37 -6.15 -17.99 3.37
C ASN A 37 -5.36 -17.01 2.49
N VAL A 38 -5.67 -15.71 2.64
CA VAL A 38 -5.06 -14.63 1.84
C VAL A 38 -3.53 -14.60 2.01
N VAL A 39 -3.03 -14.83 3.24
CA VAL A 39 -1.58 -14.84 3.52
C VAL A 39 -0.89 -15.96 2.76
N GLU A 40 -1.47 -17.16 2.76
CA GLU A 40 -0.94 -18.30 2.04
C GLU A 40 -1.02 -18.09 0.51
N SER A 41 -2.12 -17.52 0.03
CA SER A 41 -2.29 -17.19 -1.39
C SER A 41 -1.23 -16.19 -1.87
N VAL A 42 -0.97 -15.14 -1.10
CA VAL A 42 0.08 -14.16 -1.40
C VAL A 42 1.46 -14.82 -1.37
N ARG A 43 1.75 -15.66 -0.37
CA ARG A 43 3.02 -16.41 -0.31
C ARG A 43 3.21 -17.30 -1.54
N LYS A 44 2.14 -17.96 -2.00
CA LYS A 44 2.18 -18.80 -3.19
C LYS A 44 2.48 -18.01 -4.46
N ILE A 45 1.94 -16.80 -4.59
CA ILE A 45 2.25 -15.89 -5.71
C ILE A 45 3.71 -15.46 -5.64
N GLN A 46 4.17 -15.01 -4.46
CA GLN A 46 5.54 -14.57 -4.23
C GLN A 46 6.57 -15.68 -4.48
N SER A 47 6.26 -16.93 -4.09
CA SER A 47 7.13 -18.09 -4.32
C SER A 47 7.30 -18.46 -5.79
N ARG A 48 6.50 -17.89 -6.69
CA ARG A 48 6.66 -18.02 -8.16
C ARG A 48 7.45 -16.89 -8.79
N GLY A 49 7.98 -15.97 -7.97
CA GLY A 49 8.76 -14.83 -8.45
C GLY A 49 7.93 -13.62 -8.84
N ILE A 50 6.64 -13.59 -8.50
CA ILE A 50 5.74 -12.48 -8.82
C ILE A 50 5.65 -11.53 -7.61
N GLU A 51 5.97 -10.25 -7.81
CA GLU A 51 5.76 -9.21 -6.80
C GLU A 51 4.27 -8.97 -6.59
N VAL A 52 3.85 -8.87 -5.33
CA VAL A 52 2.50 -8.48 -4.98
C VAL A 52 2.50 -7.05 -4.45
N THR A 53 1.76 -6.19 -5.13
CA THR A 53 1.38 -4.86 -4.63
C THR A 53 -0.04 -4.96 -4.07
N GLY A 54 -0.26 -4.48 -2.86
CA GLY A 54 -1.54 -4.61 -2.16
C GLY A 54 -2.29 -3.30 -2.01
N GLY A 55 -3.59 -3.32 -2.29
CA GLY A 55 -4.55 -2.27 -1.92
C GLY A 55 -5.20 -2.59 -0.58
N PHE A 56 -5.21 -1.62 0.34
CA PHE A 56 -5.74 -1.74 1.69
C PHE A 56 -6.68 -0.57 1.97
N ILE A 57 -7.76 -0.83 2.68
CA ILE A 57 -8.79 0.16 2.98
C ILE A 57 -9.10 0.13 4.47
N ILE A 58 -9.27 1.31 5.08
CA ILE A 58 -9.83 1.48 6.41
C ILE A 58 -11.01 2.46 6.35
N GLY A 59 -11.90 2.37 7.33
CA GLY A 59 -13.07 3.25 7.41
C GLY A 59 -14.38 2.55 7.08
N PHE A 60 -14.40 1.22 7.12
CA PHE A 60 -15.64 0.46 7.13
C PHE A 60 -16.42 0.75 8.41
N ASP A 61 -17.75 0.71 8.33
CA ASP A 61 -18.62 0.91 9.51
C ASP A 61 -18.40 -0.17 10.58
N SER A 62 -17.94 -1.34 10.17
CA SER A 62 -17.61 -2.49 11.01
C SER A 62 -16.17 -2.50 11.55
N ASP A 63 -15.33 -1.54 11.14
CA ASP A 63 -13.95 -1.48 11.62
C ASP A 63 -13.89 -1.16 13.13
N PRO A 64 -13.07 -1.88 13.91
CA PRO A 64 -12.82 -1.54 15.30
C PRO A 64 -11.91 -0.31 15.41
N LEU A 65 -11.85 0.30 16.59
CA LEU A 65 -11.04 1.49 16.83
C LEU A 65 -9.54 1.28 16.64
N ASP A 66 -9.06 0.04 16.76
CA ASP A 66 -7.68 -0.38 16.58
C ASP A 66 -7.39 -0.98 15.19
N ILE A 67 -8.24 -0.70 14.19
CA ILE A 67 -8.09 -1.19 12.81
C ILE A 67 -6.68 -0.95 12.26
N ALA A 68 -6.04 0.17 12.61
CA ALA A 68 -4.68 0.47 12.17
C ALA A 68 -3.68 -0.61 12.61
N ASP A 69 -3.80 -1.13 13.84
CA ASP A 69 -2.91 -2.17 14.36
C ASP A 69 -3.14 -3.52 13.66
N HIS A 70 -4.38 -3.83 13.32
CA HIS A 70 -4.72 -5.00 12.51
C HIS A 70 -4.12 -4.91 11.12
N GLN A 71 -4.28 -3.78 10.44
CA GLN A 71 -3.73 -3.54 9.11
C GLN A 71 -2.19 -3.57 9.11
N ILE A 72 -1.53 -2.94 10.10
CA ILE A 72 -0.07 -2.95 10.22
C ILE A 72 0.45 -4.38 10.31
N ARG A 73 -0.11 -5.21 11.19
CA ARG A 73 0.28 -6.61 11.34
C ARG A 73 0.08 -7.39 10.05
N PHE A 74 -1.08 -7.23 9.42
CA PHE A 74 -1.44 -7.90 8.18
C PHE A 74 -0.48 -7.55 7.04
N ILE A 75 -0.22 -6.27 6.81
CA ILE A 75 0.72 -5.81 5.77
C ILE A 75 2.14 -6.34 6.02
N GLN A 76 2.58 -6.38 7.28
CA GLN A 76 3.89 -6.93 7.64
C GLN A 76 3.94 -8.45 7.40
N GLU A 77 2.89 -9.19 7.75
CA GLU A 77 2.79 -10.64 7.56
C GLU A 77 2.75 -11.02 6.08
N LEU A 78 2.04 -10.25 5.26
CA LEU A 78 1.99 -10.43 3.81
C LEU A 78 3.35 -10.21 3.14
N ALA A 79 4.29 -9.50 3.78
CA ALA A 79 5.57 -9.09 3.22
C ALA A 79 5.40 -8.37 1.87
N VAL A 80 4.39 -7.51 1.76
CA VAL A 80 4.11 -6.71 0.56
C VAL A 80 4.93 -5.41 0.64
N PRO A 81 5.96 -5.20 -0.22
CA PRO A 81 6.79 -4.00 -0.18
C PRO A 81 5.96 -2.74 -0.44
N THR A 82 5.13 -2.75 -1.47
CA THR A 82 4.28 -1.63 -1.86
C THR A 82 2.84 -1.86 -1.40
N ALA A 83 2.45 -1.17 -0.33
CA ALA A 83 1.10 -1.19 0.23
C ALA A 83 0.41 0.15 -0.02
N MET A 84 -0.62 0.15 -0.86
CA MET A 84 -1.45 1.33 -1.12
C MET A 84 -2.60 1.35 -0.12
N VAL A 85 -2.62 2.34 0.75
CA VAL A 85 -3.66 2.48 1.78
C VAL A 85 -4.55 3.66 1.45
N GLY A 86 -5.86 3.45 1.47
CA GLY A 86 -6.88 4.48 1.28
C GLY A 86 -7.93 4.49 2.39
N LEU A 87 -8.62 5.61 2.53
CA LEU A 87 -9.88 5.68 3.25
C LEU A 87 -11.02 5.16 2.35
N LEU A 88 -11.99 4.51 2.97
CA LEU A 88 -13.15 4.00 2.25
C LEU A 88 -13.90 5.13 1.54
N THR A 89 -14.18 4.93 0.27
CA THR A 89 -14.96 5.86 -0.56
C THR A 89 -16.12 5.12 -1.20
N ALA A 90 -17.30 5.68 -1.12
CA ALA A 90 -18.50 5.14 -1.74
C ALA A 90 -18.53 5.49 -3.24
N LEU A 91 -18.28 4.51 -4.10
CA LEU A 91 -18.32 4.70 -5.55
C LEU A 91 -19.74 4.51 -6.08
N PRO A 92 -20.21 5.38 -7.01
CA PRO A 92 -21.51 5.21 -7.66
C PRO A 92 -21.70 3.82 -8.26
N GLY A 93 -22.90 3.26 -8.14
CA GLY A 93 -23.21 1.93 -8.64
C GLY A 93 -22.76 0.77 -7.72
N THR A 94 -22.25 1.07 -6.53
CA THR A 94 -21.91 0.04 -5.53
C THR A 94 -22.99 -0.10 -4.47
N ARG A 95 -23.12 -1.30 -3.87
CA ARG A 95 -24.04 -1.54 -2.74
C ARG A 95 -23.80 -0.58 -1.56
N LEU A 96 -22.53 -0.24 -1.31
CA LEU A 96 -22.14 0.74 -0.29
C LEU A 96 -22.76 2.11 -0.60
N TYR A 97 -22.62 2.58 -1.82
CA TYR A 97 -23.17 3.86 -2.27
C TYR A 97 -24.68 3.90 -2.05
N ASP A 98 -25.41 2.89 -2.56
CA ASP A 98 -26.86 2.81 -2.45
C ASP A 98 -27.34 2.73 -0.99
N ARG A 99 -26.58 2.04 -0.11
CA ARG A 99 -26.84 2.00 1.33
C ARG A 99 -26.69 3.39 1.95
N LEU A 100 -25.58 4.08 1.67
CA LEU A 100 -25.29 5.38 2.26
C LEU A 100 -26.26 6.48 1.78
N VAL A 101 -26.74 6.39 0.53
CA VAL A 101 -27.83 7.25 0.03
C VAL A 101 -29.09 7.02 0.86
N ARG A 102 -29.51 5.77 1.06
CA ARG A 102 -30.70 5.44 1.86
C ARG A 102 -30.58 5.84 3.34
N GLU A 103 -29.36 5.78 3.90
CA GLU A 103 -29.07 6.20 5.26
C GLU A 103 -28.90 7.72 5.40
N GLY A 104 -28.94 8.50 4.31
CA GLY A 104 -28.71 9.94 4.32
C GLY A 104 -27.30 10.35 4.74
N ARG A 105 -26.32 9.49 4.52
CA ARG A 105 -24.92 9.67 4.95
C ARG A 105 -23.99 10.05 3.80
N LEU A 106 -24.43 10.01 2.57
CA LEU A 106 -23.63 10.43 1.42
C LEU A 106 -23.49 11.96 1.40
N LEU A 107 -22.27 12.48 1.22
CA LEU A 107 -22.00 13.92 1.21
C LEU A 107 -21.88 14.48 -0.21
N ASN A 108 -21.12 13.82 -1.07
CA ASN A 108 -20.84 14.28 -2.44
C ASN A 108 -20.45 13.11 -3.34
N THR A 109 -20.38 13.37 -4.64
CA THR A 109 -19.82 12.40 -5.61
C THR A 109 -18.30 12.41 -5.52
N PRO A 110 -17.65 11.24 -5.45
CA PRO A 110 -16.21 11.17 -5.31
C PRO A 110 -15.47 11.74 -6.54
N SER A 111 -14.33 12.41 -6.30
CA SER A 111 -13.46 12.95 -7.36
C SER A 111 -12.71 11.89 -8.17
N GLY A 112 -12.75 10.62 -7.73
CA GLY A 112 -12.05 9.50 -8.35
C GLY A 112 -10.58 9.34 -7.94
N ASN A 113 -10.00 10.26 -7.21
CA ASN A 113 -8.60 10.21 -6.75
C ASN A 113 -8.51 9.82 -5.26
N ASN A 114 -8.65 8.53 -4.97
CA ASN A 114 -8.80 8.05 -3.60
C ASN A 114 -7.49 7.66 -2.90
N THR A 115 -6.36 7.71 -3.59
CA THR A 115 -5.12 7.10 -3.07
C THR A 115 -4.37 7.98 -2.08
N HIS A 116 -4.64 9.28 -2.06
CA HIS A 116 -3.97 10.25 -1.17
C HIS A 116 -4.88 11.35 -0.64
N ASP A 117 -6.15 11.35 -1.06
CA ASP A 117 -7.15 12.26 -0.54
C ASP A 117 -7.77 11.66 0.73
N LEU A 118 -7.83 12.47 1.78
CA LEU A 118 -8.47 12.09 3.04
C LEU A 118 -9.98 12.35 3.02
N ASP A 119 -10.50 12.69 1.86
CA ASP A 119 -11.90 13.02 1.69
C ASP A 119 -12.72 11.75 1.53
N MET A 120 -13.33 11.32 2.65
CA MET A 120 -14.45 10.42 2.58
C MET A 120 -15.67 11.18 2.04
N ASN A 121 -16.33 10.60 1.05
CA ASN A 121 -17.54 11.20 0.48
C ASN A 121 -18.83 10.83 1.24
N PHE A 122 -18.70 10.37 2.47
CA PHE A 122 -19.81 10.03 3.34
C PHE A 122 -19.45 10.25 4.82
N ILE A 123 -20.49 10.28 5.68
CA ILE A 123 -20.34 10.38 7.13
C ILE A 123 -20.06 8.98 7.70
N PRO A 124 -18.84 8.69 8.22
CA PRO A 124 -18.53 7.40 8.82
C PRO A 124 -19.24 7.25 10.18
N ARG A 125 -19.39 5.99 10.65
CA ARG A 125 -19.91 5.74 12.02
C ARG A 125 -18.89 6.09 13.10
N GLN A 126 -17.60 5.92 12.80
CA GLN A 126 -16.53 6.34 13.70
C GLN A 126 -16.29 7.86 13.57
N PRO A 127 -15.85 8.55 14.62
CA PRO A 127 -15.41 9.95 14.51
C PRO A 127 -14.32 10.11 13.46
N MET A 128 -14.49 11.06 12.53
CA MET A 128 -13.57 11.31 11.42
C MET A 128 -12.15 11.55 11.91
N GLU A 129 -11.98 12.28 13.01
CA GLU A 129 -10.66 12.58 13.60
C GLU A 129 -9.91 11.32 14.01
N ARG A 130 -10.62 10.32 14.58
CA ARG A 130 -10.03 9.03 14.95
C ARG A 130 -9.63 8.23 13.72
N LEU A 131 -10.45 8.26 12.70
CA LEU A 131 -10.17 7.56 11.45
C LEU A 131 -8.92 8.14 10.76
N ILE A 132 -8.82 9.46 10.72
CA ILE A 132 -7.64 10.17 10.22
C ILE A 132 -6.39 9.83 11.07
N GLN A 133 -6.51 9.79 12.39
CA GLN A 133 -5.41 9.38 13.27
C GLN A 133 -4.99 7.92 13.01
N SER A 134 -5.93 7.01 12.82
CA SER A 134 -5.68 5.62 12.47
C SER A 134 -4.96 5.49 11.11
N TYR A 135 -5.38 6.27 10.12
CA TYR A 135 -4.74 6.32 8.80
C TYR A 135 -3.30 6.83 8.90
N ARG A 136 -3.07 7.92 9.64
CA ARG A 136 -1.72 8.46 9.87
C ARG A 136 -0.82 7.46 10.56
N LYS A 137 -1.30 6.85 11.66
CA LYS A 137 -0.59 5.78 12.39
C LYS A 137 -0.22 4.64 11.46
N LEU A 138 -1.16 4.20 10.63
CA LEU A 138 -0.96 3.10 9.68
C LEU A 138 0.15 3.45 8.70
N LEU A 139 0.07 4.58 7.99
CA LEU A 139 1.10 5.03 7.04
C LEU A 139 2.46 5.20 7.70
N GLU A 140 2.51 5.86 8.87
CA GLU A 140 3.76 6.05 9.61
C GLU A 140 4.44 4.73 9.95
N GLN A 141 3.68 3.76 10.44
CA GLN A 141 4.25 2.48 10.88
C GLN A 141 4.66 1.57 9.72
N ILE A 142 3.87 1.49 8.65
CA ILE A 142 4.22 0.64 7.51
C ILE A 142 5.38 1.22 6.68
N TYR A 143 5.50 2.55 6.62
CA TYR A 143 6.58 3.24 5.91
C TYR A 143 7.66 3.81 6.83
N LYS A 144 7.72 3.38 8.11
CA LYS A 144 8.92 3.54 8.92
C LYS A 144 10.07 2.79 8.23
N PRO A 145 11.25 3.42 8.02
CA PRO A 145 12.31 2.84 7.19
C PRO A 145 12.66 1.39 7.55
N LYS A 146 12.83 1.12 8.84
CA LYS A 146 13.11 -0.24 9.34
C LYS A 146 11.99 -1.23 9.01
N ALA A 147 10.74 -0.82 9.07
CA ALA A 147 9.58 -1.68 8.77
C ALA A 147 9.46 -1.96 7.28
N TYR A 148 9.65 -0.96 6.43
CA TYR A 148 9.66 -1.09 4.99
C TYR A 148 10.75 -2.05 4.51
N PHE A 149 12.01 -1.80 4.89
CA PHE A 149 13.13 -2.64 4.47
C PHE A 149 13.06 -4.07 5.05
N ARG A 150 12.45 -4.26 6.21
CA ARG A 150 12.18 -5.61 6.73
C ARG A 150 11.20 -6.36 5.83
N ARG A 151 10.12 -5.73 5.34
CA ARG A 151 9.20 -6.35 4.38
C ARG A 151 9.88 -6.71 3.07
N CYS A 152 10.75 -5.82 2.57
CA CYS A 152 11.53 -6.11 1.36
C CYS A 152 12.44 -7.34 1.54
N LEU A 153 13.14 -7.45 2.68
CA LEU A 153 13.96 -8.63 2.98
C LEU A 153 13.12 -9.90 3.10
N GLU A 154 11.97 -9.81 3.77
CA GLU A 154 11.07 -10.95 3.89
C GLU A 154 10.49 -11.39 2.55
N PHE A 155 10.16 -10.44 1.67
CA PHE A 155 9.76 -10.75 0.30
C PHE A 155 10.89 -11.46 -0.46
N LEU A 156 12.14 -10.97 -0.38
CA LEU A 156 13.28 -11.61 -1.01
C LEU A 156 13.51 -13.05 -0.53
N ASN A 157 13.24 -13.33 0.77
CA ASN A 157 13.30 -14.69 1.34
C ASN A 157 12.25 -15.62 0.72
N ARG A 158 11.11 -15.10 0.24
CA ARG A 158 10.01 -15.87 -0.34
C ARG A 158 10.18 -16.15 -1.83
N LEU A 159 11.02 -15.37 -2.50
CA LEU A 159 11.30 -15.55 -3.91
C LEU A 159 12.03 -16.88 -4.16
N PRO A 160 11.76 -17.55 -5.30
CA PRO A 160 12.51 -18.75 -5.69
C PRO A 160 14.00 -18.46 -5.89
N GLU A 161 14.83 -19.47 -5.83
CA GLU A 161 16.29 -19.35 -6.05
C GLU A 161 16.61 -18.76 -7.43
N LYS A 162 15.86 -19.16 -8.46
CA LYS A 162 15.97 -18.61 -9.82
C LYS A 162 14.75 -17.78 -10.14
N VAL A 163 14.85 -16.47 -9.96
CA VAL A 163 13.85 -15.53 -10.47
C VAL A 163 14.09 -15.34 -11.96
N ARG A 164 13.04 -15.53 -12.79
CA ARG A 164 13.12 -15.09 -14.19
C ARG A 164 13.21 -13.57 -14.21
N HIS A 165 14.34 -13.06 -14.66
CA HIS A 165 14.54 -11.63 -14.85
C HIS A 165 13.67 -11.14 -16.01
N SER A 166 13.09 -9.95 -15.86
CA SER A 166 12.44 -9.29 -16.99
C SER A 166 13.48 -9.04 -18.10
N ASP A 167 13.08 -9.21 -19.35
CA ASP A 167 13.98 -8.97 -20.49
C ASP A 167 14.54 -7.54 -20.54
N THR A 168 13.96 -6.63 -19.78
CA THR A 168 14.42 -5.26 -19.61
C THR A 168 15.83 -5.14 -19.01
N PHE A 169 16.20 -6.08 -18.12
CA PHE A 169 17.57 -6.14 -17.57
C PHE A 169 18.51 -7.00 -18.43
N ARG A 170 17.95 -7.95 -19.16
CA ARG A 170 18.71 -8.83 -20.07
C ARG A 170 19.23 -8.11 -21.31
N SER A 171 18.52 -7.10 -21.81
CA SER A 171 18.93 -6.26 -22.94
C SER A 171 19.76 -5.04 -22.50
N GLY A 172 19.97 -4.87 -21.20
CA GLY A 172 20.67 -3.74 -20.63
C GLY A 172 22.15 -3.80 -20.88
N THR A 173 22.59 -3.19 -21.94
CA THR A 173 23.91 -2.60 -22.00
C THR A 173 24.13 -1.85 -20.68
N PHE A 174 25.09 -2.29 -19.86
CA PHE A 174 25.59 -1.54 -18.71
C PHE A 174 26.18 -0.22 -19.23
N SER A 175 25.30 0.72 -19.50
CA SER A 175 25.71 2.06 -19.90
C SER A 175 26.34 2.76 -18.69
N LEU A 176 27.46 3.43 -18.90
CA LEU A 176 28.08 4.30 -17.88
C LEU A 176 27.07 5.23 -17.22
N ARG A 177 26.06 5.67 -17.99
CA ARG A 177 24.94 6.46 -17.48
C ARG A 177 24.13 5.72 -16.41
N ASN A 178 23.84 4.43 -16.60
CA ASN A 178 23.09 3.62 -15.63
C ASN A 178 23.88 3.41 -14.35
N VAL A 179 25.18 3.17 -14.46
CA VAL A 179 26.09 3.07 -13.31
C VAL A 179 26.12 4.39 -12.53
N ALA A 180 26.23 5.53 -13.22
CA ALA A 180 26.23 6.84 -12.58
C ALA A 180 24.91 7.12 -11.84
N ILE A 181 23.76 6.72 -12.40
CA ILE A 181 22.44 6.85 -11.75
C ILE A 181 22.38 5.99 -10.48
N LEU A 182 22.85 4.75 -10.54
CA LEU A 182 22.88 3.85 -9.39
C LEU A 182 23.79 4.38 -8.28
N LEU A 183 25.00 4.84 -8.62
CA LEU A 183 25.92 5.45 -7.65
C LEU A 183 25.32 6.71 -7.01
N ARG A 184 24.74 7.60 -7.83
CA ARG A 184 24.08 8.81 -7.32
C ARG A 184 22.92 8.46 -6.38
N SER A 185 22.11 7.45 -6.74
CA SER A 185 21.03 6.94 -5.91
C SER A 185 21.56 6.37 -4.59
N PHE A 186 22.63 5.57 -4.64
CA PHE A 186 23.27 5.00 -3.48
C PHE A 186 23.75 6.09 -2.50
N PHE A 187 24.55 7.05 -2.97
CA PHE A 187 25.04 8.15 -2.12
C PHE A 187 23.89 8.97 -1.54
N LYS A 188 22.89 9.33 -2.37
CA LYS A 188 21.73 10.12 -1.92
C LYS A 188 20.93 9.41 -0.82
N GLN A 189 20.79 8.09 -0.91
CA GLN A 189 20.05 7.31 0.09
C GLN A 189 20.89 7.09 1.35
N THR A 190 22.20 6.83 1.20
CA THR A 190 23.14 6.67 2.31
C THR A 190 23.19 7.90 3.22
N PHE A 191 23.20 9.09 2.64
CA PHE A 191 23.22 10.36 3.40
C PHE A 191 21.84 10.93 3.71
N SER A 192 20.79 10.13 3.56
CA SER A 192 19.41 10.50 3.95
C SER A 192 19.14 10.24 5.43
N TRP A 193 18.03 10.79 5.96
CA TRP A 193 17.56 10.55 7.32
C TRP A 193 17.28 9.07 7.64
N TYR A 194 17.13 8.21 6.63
CA TYR A 194 16.94 6.76 6.77
C TYR A 194 18.17 5.95 6.33
N GLY A 195 19.31 6.60 6.09
CA GLY A 195 20.52 6.00 5.51
C GLY A 195 21.02 4.76 6.25
N PHE A 196 20.95 4.76 7.59
CA PHE A 196 21.33 3.58 8.37
C PHE A 196 20.44 2.35 8.07
N SER A 197 19.14 2.56 7.97
CA SER A 197 18.20 1.47 7.62
C SER A 197 18.40 0.98 6.19
N TYR A 198 18.70 1.89 5.27
CA TYR A 198 19.04 1.60 3.89
C TYR A 198 20.31 0.77 3.78
N LEU A 199 21.41 1.20 4.40
CA LEU A 199 22.68 0.46 4.38
C LEU A 199 22.55 -0.93 5.01
N SER A 200 21.84 -1.03 6.12
CA SER A 200 21.54 -2.31 6.77
C SER A 200 20.74 -3.24 5.84
N TYR A 201 19.80 -2.68 5.08
CA TYR A 201 19.03 -3.44 4.09
C TYR A 201 19.93 -3.93 2.97
N ILE A 202 20.69 -3.02 2.32
CA ILE A 202 21.56 -3.34 1.20
C ILE A 202 22.55 -4.42 1.59
N LEU A 203 23.26 -4.26 2.73
CA LEU A 203 24.24 -5.22 3.20
C LEU A 203 23.62 -6.62 3.42
N ARG A 204 22.51 -6.68 4.14
CA ARG A 204 21.83 -7.97 4.44
C ARG A 204 21.28 -8.62 3.17
N ALA A 205 20.70 -7.83 2.27
CA ALA A 205 20.11 -8.32 1.04
C ALA A 205 21.20 -8.90 0.10
N PHE A 206 22.29 -8.19 -0.09
CA PHE A 206 23.41 -8.68 -0.92
C PHE A 206 24.10 -9.92 -0.35
N ILE A 207 24.26 -10.00 0.97
CA ILE A 207 24.87 -11.20 1.60
C ILE A 207 23.95 -12.43 1.44
N ARG A 208 22.62 -12.26 1.61
CA ARG A 208 21.70 -13.39 1.61
C ARG A 208 21.16 -13.76 0.23
N HIS A 209 21.06 -12.81 -0.67
CA HIS A 209 20.42 -12.92 -1.98
C HIS A 209 21.25 -12.26 -3.09
N PRO A 210 22.53 -12.66 -3.30
CA PRO A 210 23.39 -12.03 -4.31
C PRO A 210 22.87 -12.21 -5.73
N ASP A 211 22.01 -13.20 -5.95
CA ASP A 211 21.33 -13.52 -7.22
C ASP A 211 20.11 -12.60 -7.53
N LYS A 212 19.63 -11.80 -6.54
CA LYS A 212 18.41 -10.98 -6.64
C LYS A 212 18.71 -9.48 -6.69
N ILE A 213 19.81 -9.08 -7.31
CA ILE A 213 20.31 -7.70 -7.36
C ILE A 213 19.25 -6.74 -7.92
N GLU A 214 18.54 -7.16 -8.95
CA GLU A 214 17.49 -6.36 -9.60
C GLU A 214 16.39 -5.97 -8.60
N GLN A 215 15.86 -6.95 -7.87
CA GLN A 215 14.83 -6.73 -6.88
C GLN A 215 15.33 -5.88 -5.71
N ILE A 216 16.56 -6.13 -5.26
CA ILE A 216 17.19 -5.35 -4.17
C ILE A 216 17.26 -3.87 -4.54
N VAL A 217 17.73 -3.56 -5.75
CA VAL A 217 17.84 -2.18 -6.23
C VAL A 217 16.48 -1.57 -6.49
N SER A 218 15.54 -2.32 -7.07
CA SER A 218 14.17 -1.87 -7.31
C SER A 218 13.50 -1.44 -6.02
N PHE A 219 13.53 -2.26 -4.97
CA PHE A 219 12.95 -1.91 -3.67
C PHE A 219 13.66 -0.75 -2.97
N ALA A 220 14.96 -0.59 -3.17
CA ALA A 220 15.69 0.57 -2.67
C ALA A 220 15.20 1.88 -3.33
N VAL A 221 14.96 1.86 -4.65
CA VAL A 221 14.45 3.01 -5.39
C VAL A 221 12.98 3.30 -5.06
N GLN A 222 12.13 2.27 -5.05
CA GLN A 222 10.72 2.39 -4.63
C GLN A 222 10.62 2.92 -3.20
N GLY A 223 11.45 2.39 -2.29
CA GLY A 223 11.53 2.83 -0.90
C GLY A 223 11.86 4.30 -0.77
N HIS A 224 12.83 4.81 -1.53
CA HIS A 224 13.15 6.23 -1.53
C HIS A 224 11.92 7.10 -1.84
N HIS A 225 11.14 6.71 -2.83
CA HIS A 225 9.93 7.43 -3.21
C HIS A 225 8.86 7.35 -2.12
N LEU A 226 8.53 6.13 -1.67
CA LEU A 226 7.47 5.87 -0.69
C LEU A 226 7.76 6.53 0.68
N LEU A 227 9.00 6.44 1.17
CA LEU A 227 9.40 7.08 2.42
C LEU A 227 9.31 8.61 2.36
N LYS A 228 9.72 9.22 1.23
CA LYS A 228 9.59 10.66 1.02
C LYS A 228 8.14 11.10 0.89
N LEU A 229 7.34 10.37 0.11
CA LEU A 229 5.93 10.66 -0.08
C LEU A 229 5.17 10.61 1.24
N THR A 230 5.36 9.53 2.01
CA THR A 230 4.74 9.37 3.33
C THR A 230 5.14 10.50 4.27
N ARG A 231 6.43 10.87 4.30
CA ARG A 231 6.88 11.99 5.11
C ARG A 231 6.22 13.31 4.70
N LYS A 232 6.09 13.55 3.39
CA LYS A 232 5.38 14.72 2.88
C LYS A 232 3.91 14.72 3.32
N ILE A 233 3.20 13.60 3.18
CA ILE A 233 1.79 13.47 3.58
C ILE A 233 1.61 13.71 5.09
N LEU A 234 2.52 13.16 5.93
CA LEU A 234 2.36 13.19 7.38
C LEU A 234 2.81 14.49 8.04
N TYR A 235 3.80 15.21 7.48
CA TYR A 235 4.52 16.28 8.17
C TYR A 235 4.61 17.61 7.40
N THR A 236 3.92 17.76 6.26
CA THR A 236 3.86 19.04 5.55
C THR A 236 2.55 19.75 5.88
N ASP A 237 2.63 21.01 6.31
CA ASP A 237 1.48 21.84 6.72
C ASP A 237 0.43 22.03 5.61
N SER A 238 0.84 21.91 4.35
CA SER A 238 -0.06 21.92 3.17
C SER A 238 -0.75 20.60 2.90
N SER A 239 -0.51 19.56 3.72
CA SER A 239 -1.21 18.29 3.59
C SER A 239 -2.69 18.48 3.93
N PRO A 240 -3.62 17.91 3.16
CA PRO A 240 -5.05 17.87 3.50
C PRO A 240 -5.33 17.35 4.92
N LEU A 241 -4.38 16.58 5.48
CA LEU A 241 -4.43 16.06 6.87
C LEU A 241 -4.45 17.14 7.94
N PHE A 242 -4.01 18.37 7.63
CA PHE A 242 -3.96 19.48 8.57
C PHE A 242 -5.04 20.54 8.34
N GLN A 243 -5.77 20.45 7.24
CA GLN A 243 -6.94 21.28 7.03
C GLN A 243 -8.05 20.74 7.94
N THR A 244 -8.45 21.56 8.89
CA THR A 244 -9.57 21.29 9.82
C THR A 244 -10.77 20.78 9.01
N VAL A 245 -11.32 19.64 9.45
CA VAL A 245 -12.60 19.12 8.96
C VAL A 245 -13.60 20.30 8.98
N PRO A 246 -14.19 20.67 7.84
CA PRO A 246 -15.20 21.71 7.85
C PRO A 246 -16.30 21.27 8.83
N HIS A 247 -16.60 22.11 9.82
CA HIS A 247 -17.79 21.92 10.64
C HIS A 247 -18.98 21.77 9.69
N VAL A 248 -19.55 20.56 9.64
CA VAL A 248 -20.79 20.30 8.92
C VAL A 248 -21.92 21.02 9.66
N GLN A 249 -21.97 22.34 9.50
CA GLN A 249 -23.16 23.15 9.75
C GLN A 249 -23.68 23.56 8.36
N GLY A 250 -24.60 22.78 7.80
CA GLY A 250 -25.17 23.16 6.51
C GLY A 250 -26.27 22.19 6.06
N ARG A 251 -27.49 22.61 6.22
CA ARG A 251 -28.75 22.03 5.71
C ARG A 251 -28.56 21.36 4.34
N ILE A 252 -28.92 20.09 4.30
CA ILE A 252 -29.15 19.36 3.06
C ILE A 252 -30.34 20.01 2.34
N LYS A 253 -30.08 20.70 1.24
CA LYS A 253 -31.12 21.02 0.27
C LYS A 253 -31.24 19.86 -0.70
N TYR A 254 -32.32 19.13 -0.62
CA TYR A 254 -32.72 18.20 -1.66
C TYR A 254 -33.33 19.03 -2.79
N ASP A 255 -32.66 19.18 -3.91
CA ASP A 255 -33.33 19.55 -5.16
C ASP A 255 -33.99 18.29 -5.71
N THR A 256 -35.28 18.23 -5.58
CA THR A 256 -36.15 17.26 -6.25
C THR A 256 -36.23 17.62 -7.73
N VAL A 257 -35.76 16.71 -8.59
CA VAL A 257 -36.17 16.59 -9.99
C VAL A 257 -36.73 15.19 -10.20
#